data_c07e2c9dc7cafa1981fb4eedcee89a27
#
_entry.id   c07e2c9dc7cafa1981fb4eedcee89a27
#
_cell.length_a   1.000
_cell.length_b   1.000
_cell.length_c   1.000
_cell.angle_alpha   90.00
_cell.angle_beta   90.00
_cell.angle_gamma   90.00
#
_symmetry.space_group_name_H-M   'P 1'
#
loop_
_entity.id
_entity.type
_entity.pdbx_description
1 polymer ?
#
loop_
_entity_poly.entity_id
_entity_poly.type
_entity_poly.pdbx_seq_one_letter_code
_entity_poly.pdbx_strand_id
1 'polypeptide(L)'
;MIPIKREGQGLNNSDISGEIHLSATAIRNNIDDEKIEKYLSKEMVTDLRRETIASETALFPYLKYKILSLGKEGIEKIYDVGEGLENRVYEASLKAENYSNLVELIATKRYSNKKIQRVLLHILTNTTKEDYRENFSTNNFRVLAVKKSKAAIIREINREGKISLHPLLNSKNSMKFEQDIKVARIYELLFSNKDIFRENVQIID
;
A
#
# COMPACT_ATOMS: atom_id res chain seq x y z
N MET A 1 -20.01 -14.94 -5.18
CA MET A 1 -19.38 -13.61 -5.42
C MET A 1 -20.36 -12.80 -6.26
N ILE A 2 -20.72 -11.61 -5.80
CA ILE A 2 -21.64 -10.72 -6.54
C ILE A 2 -20.78 -9.72 -7.28
N PRO A 3 -20.75 -9.71 -8.64
CA PRO A 3 -19.97 -8.75 -9.39
C PRO A 3 -20.66 -7.38 -9.34
N ILE A 4 -19.90 -6.34 -9.01
CA ILE A 4 -20.36 -4.96 -9.05
C ILE A 4 -19.75 -4.32 -10.29
N LYS A 5 -20.61 -3.80 -11.19
CA LYS A 5 -20.16 -3.07 -12.38
C LYS A 5 -19.55 -1.75 -11.96
N ARG A 6 -18.34 -1.47 -12.45
CA ARG A 6 -17.71 -0.16 -12.26
C ARG A 6 -18.38 0.87 -13.17
N GLU A 7 -18.71 2.02 -12.62
CA GLU A 7 -19.15 3.21 -13.37
C GLU A 7 -18.02 4.23 -13.45
N GLY A 8 -17.97 5.02 -14.54
CA GLY A 8 -16.95 6.04 -14.79
C GLY A 8 -15.69 5.51 -15.48
N GLN A 9 -14.59 6.21 -15.29
CA GLN A 9 -13.32 5.94 -15.98
C GLN A 9 -12.71 4.56 -15.76
N GLY A 10 -12.02 4.05 -16.78
CA GLY A 10 -11.13 2.90 -16.66
C GLY A 10 -9.96 3.16 -15.68
N LEU A 11 -9.44 2.09 -15.05
CA LEU A 11 -8.43 2.16 -14.00
C LEU A 11 -7.16 2.93 -14.36
N ASN A 12 -6.76 2.91 -15.62
CA ASN A 12 -5.51 3.52 -16.10
C ASN A 12 -5.74 4.79 -16.94
N ASN A 13 -6.96 5.31 -17.00
CA ASN A 13 -7.22 6.54 -17.70
C ASN A 13 -6.74 7.72 -16.86
N SER A 14 -5.93 8.61 -17.43
CA SER A 14 -5.43 9.84 -16.82
C SER A 14 -6.16 11.10 -17.29
N ASP A 15 -7.11 10.97 -18.20
CA ASP A 15 -7.91 12.11 -18.69
C ASP A 15 -8.88 12.57 -17.59
N ILE A 16 -8.99 13.89 -17.41
CA ILE A 16 -9.89 14.54 -16.45
C ILE A 16 -11.04 15.29 -17.12
N SER A 17 -11.18 15.14 -18.45
CA SER A 17 -12.23 15.81 -19.22
C SER A 17 -13.51 14.96 -19.29
N GLY A 18 -14.64 15.54 -18.90
CA GLY A 18 -15.96 15.02 -19.22
C GLY A 18 -16.51 13.85 -18.41
N GLU A 19 -15.77 13.31 -17.44
CA GLU A 19 -16.20 12.15 -16.66
C GLU A 19 -16.94 12.54 -15.36
N ILE A 20 -17.86 11.68 -14.92
CA ILE A 20 -18.59 11.87 -13.66
C ILE A 20 -17.69 11.45 -12.48
N HIS A 21 -16.90 10.40 -12.66
CA HIS A 21 -16.01 9.85 -11.63
C HIS A 21 -14.62 9.64 -12.20
N LEU A 22 -13.61 10.27 -11.61
CA LEU A 22 -12.22 10.10 -11.99
C LEU A 22 -11.63 8.81 -11.40
N SER A 23 -10.66 8.24 -12.11
CA SER A 23 -9.82 7.19 -11.54
C SER A 23 -8.82 7.79 -10.54
N ALA A 24 -8.37 6.99 -9.56
CA ALA A 24 -7.29 7.41 -8.66
C ALA A 24 -5.98 7.73 -9.42
N THR A 25 -5.76 7.12 -10.57
CA THR A 25 -4.63 7.42 -11.47
C THR A 25 -4.79 8.81 -12.09
N ALA A 26 -6.00 9.14 -12.59
CA ALA A 26 -6.28 10.47 -13.13
C ALA A 26 -6.05 11.57 -12.09
N ILE A 27 -6.51 11.36 -10.85
CA ILE A 27 -6.32 12.32 -9.76
C ILE A 27 -4.84 12.53 -9.47
N ARG A 28 -4.06 11.46 -9.28
CA ARG A 28 -2.62 11.57 -8.97
C ARG A 28 -1.81 12.24 -10.08
N ASN A 29 -2.13 11.96 -11.34
CA ASN A 29 -1.41 12.51 -12.48
C ASN A 29 -1.76 13.97 -12.76
N ASN A 30 -2.85 14.48 -12.21
CA ASN A 30 -3.35 15.84 -12.44
C ASN A 30 -3.56 16.60 -11.12
N ILE A 31 -2.77 16.32 -10.09
CA ILE A 31 -2.98 16.85 -8.74
C ILE A 31 -2.93 18.39 -8.69
N ASP A 32 -2.15 19.00 -9.58
CA ASP A 32 -1.99 20.45 -9.67
C ASP A 32 -3.05 21.11 -10.57
N ASP A 33 -3.88 20.33 -11.29
CA ASP A 33 -4.96 20.87 -12.11
C ASP A 33 -6.19 21.17 -11.22
N GLU A 34 -6.65 22.42 -11.23
CA GLU A 34 -7.82 22.86 -10.47
C GLU A 34 -9.11 22.09 -10.82
N LYS A 35 -9.18 21.50 -12.01
CA LYS A 35 -10.34 20.73 -12.43
C LYS A 35 -10.63 19.51 -11.57
N ILE A 36 -9.63 18.98 -10.85
CA ILE A 36 -9.85 17.84 -9.94
C ILE A 36 -10.68 18.22 -8.71
N GLU A 37 -10.74 19.50 -8.34
CA GLU A 37 -11.42 19.97 -7.13
C GLU A 37 -12.93 19.67 -7.15
N LYS A 38 -13.55 19.65 -8.33
CA LYS A 38 -14.97 19.29 -8.45
C LYS A 38 -15.28 17.81 -8.17
N TYR A 39 -14.25 16.95 -8.13
CA TYR A 39 -14.39 15.51 -7.90
C TYR A 39 -13.98 15.08 -6.48
N LEU A 40 -13.41 15.99 -5.69
CA LEU A 40 -12.86 15.73 -4.38
C LEU A 40 -13.49 16.66 -3.34
N SER A 41 -13.50 16.25 -2.07
CA SER A 41 -13.86 17.19 -1.01
C SER A 41 -12.73 18.23 -0.83
N LYS A 42 -13.08 19.38 -0.26
CA LYS A 42 -12.09 20.44 0.03
C LYS A 42 -10.94 19.95 0.93
N GLU A 43 -11.27 19.11 1.90
CA GLU A 43 -10.31 18.51 2.81
C GLU A 43 -9.33 17.59 2.04
N MET A 44 -9.85 16.74 1.15
CA MET A 44 -9.01 15.88 0.30
C MET A 44 -8.07 16.69 -0.59
N VAL A 45 -8.56 17.77 -1.21
CA VAL A 45 -7.72 18.66 -2.03
C VAL A 45 -6.62 19.30 -1.19
N THR A 46 -6.96 19.78 0.00
CA THR A 46 -6.01 20.39 0.92
C THR A 46 -4.92 19.40 1.32
N ASP A 47 -5.30 18.19 1.70
CA ASP A 47 -4.35 17.14 2.12
C ASP A 47 -3.45 16.70 0.96
N LEU A 48 -4.03 16.48 -0.23
CA LEU A 48 -3.27 16.07 -1.41
C LEU A 48 -2.24 17.12 -1.86
N ARG A 49 -2.54 18.41 -1.72
CA ARG A 49 -1.61 19.50 -2.08
C ARG A 49 -0.61 19.81 -0.98
N ARG A 50 -0.94 19.51 0.26
CA ARG A 50 -0.08 19.75 1.43
C ARG A 50 1.02 18.71 1.59
N GLU A 51 0.74 17.48 1.24
CA GLU A 51 1.59 16.34 1.49
C GLU A 51 2.41 15.96 0.28
N THR A 52 3.65 15.53 0.50
CA THR A 52 4.46 14.90 -0.55
C THR A 52 3.83 13.58 -0.93
N ILE A 53 3.50 13.38 -2.20
CA ILE A 53 2.96 12.10 -2.66
C ILE A 53 4.09 11.08 -2.66
N ALA A 54 3.86 9.98 -1.92
CA ALA A 54 4.76 8.85 -1.95
C ALA A 54 4.80 8.22 -3.33
N SER A 55 5.99 8.01 -3.87
CA SER A 55 6.19 7.31 -5.12
C SER A 55 7.14 6.14 -4.94
N GLU A 56 6.95 5.09 -5.72
CA GLU A 56 7.84 3.93 -5.76
C GLU A 56 9.26 4.34 -6.20
N THR A 57 9.37 5.41 -6.98
CA THR A 57 10.66 5.96 -7.43
C THR A 57 11.50 6.43 -6.24
N ALA A 58 10.89 7.08 -5.27
CA ALA A 58 11.59 7.53 -4.06
C ALA A 58 12.06 6.36 -3.17
N LEU A 59 11.38 5.21 -3.26
CA LEU A 59 11.77 3.99 -2.54
C LEU A 59 12.84 3.15 -3.28
N PHE A 60 13.17 3.49 -4.53
CA PHE A 60 14.07 2.68 -5.34
C PHE A 60 15.46 2.41 -4.72
N PRO A 61 16.16 3.38 -4.10
CA PRO A 61 17.45 3.11 -3.46
C PRO A 61 17.35 2.07 -2.33
N TYR A 62 16.31 2.15 -1.50
CA TYR A 62 16.07 1.21 -0.41
C TYR A 62 15.73 -0.18 -0.94
N LEU A 63 14.92 -0.24 -2.00
CA LEU A 63 14.57 -1.47 -2.68
C LEU A 63 15.79 -2.15 -3.30
N LYS A 64 16.64 -1.41 -4.01
CA LYS A 64 17.87 -1.91 -4.61
C LYS A 64 18.82 -2.46 -3.53
N TYR A 65 19.02 -1.71 -2.45
CA TYR A 65 19.78 -2.19 -1.30
C TYR A 65 19.20 -3.49 -0.73
N LYS A 66 17.87 -3.56 -0.57
CA LYS A 66 17.20 -4.74 -0.02
C LYS A 66 17.35 -5.96 -0.91
N ILE A 67 17.23 -5.82 -2.23
CA ILE A 67 17.44 -6.90 -3.20
C ILE A 67 18.88 -7.44 -3.09
N LEU A 68 19.87 -6.55 -3.10
CA LEU A 68 21.28 -6.93 -3.01
C LEU A 68 21.62 -7.61 -1.67
N SER A 69 21.07 -7.09 -0.57
CA SER A 69 21.25 -7.62 0.77
C SER A 69 20.64 -9.02 0.97
N LEU A 70 19.48 -9.27 0.38
CA LEU A 70 18.81 -10.58 0.45
C LEU A 70 19.52 -11.63 -0.39
N GLY A 71 20.12 -11.24 -1.51
CA GLY A 71 20.62 -12.18 -2.49
C GLY A 71 19.51 -13.05 -3.10
N LYS A 72 19.89 -13.94 -4.02
CA LYS A 72 18.93 -14.81 -4.72
C LYS A 72 18.15 -15.72 -3.77
N GLU A 73 18.83 -16.33 -2.80
CA GLU A 73 18.24 -17.24 -1.82
C GLU A 73 17.22 -16.55 -0.90
N GLY A 74 17.50 -15.30 -0.50
CA GLY A 74 16.56 -14.52 0.30
C GLY A 74 15.34 -14.07 -0.50
N ILE A 75 15.53 -13.68 -1.76
CA ILE A 75 14.44 -13.30 -2.66
C ILE A 75 13.50 -14.47 -2.94
N GLU A 76 14.03 -15.69 -3.08
CA GLU A 76 13.23 -16.90 -3.30
C GLU A 76 12.19 -17.14 -2.19
N LYS A 77 12.51 -16.75 -0.95
CA LYS A 77 11.61 -16.89 0.20
C LYS A 77 10.47 -15.86 0.23
N ILE A 78 10.59 -14.79 -0.54
CA ILE A 78 9.60 -13.71 -0.57
C ILE A 78 8.28 -14.19 -1.19
N TYR A 79 7.17 -13.71 -0.62
CA TYR A 79 5.84 -14.00 -1.12
C TYR A 79 5.67 -13.55 -2.57
N ASP A 80 4.91 -14.33 -3.33
CA ASP A 80 4.61 -14.11 -4.76
C ASP A 80 5.82 -14.26 -5.71
N VAL A 81 7.02 -14.60 -5.20
CA VAL A 81 8.18 -14.98 -6.02
C VAL A 81 8.03 -16.41 -6.47
N GLY A 82 7.84 -16.59 -7.80
CA GLY A 82 7.84 -17.90 -8.46
C GLY A 82 9.24 -18.34 -8.87
N GLU A 83 9.36 -19.59 -9.24
CA GLU A 83 10.62 -20.21 -9.66
C GLU A 83 11.31 -19.43 -10.80
N GLY A 84 12.59 -19.14 -10.61
CA GLY A 84 13.44 -18.40 -11.54
C GLY A 84 13.28 -16.88 -11.50
N LEU A 85 12.25 -16.37 -10.81
CA LEU A 85 12.03 -14.92 -10.69
C LEU A 85 13.07 -14.26 -9.77
N GLU A 86 13.55 -14.97 -8.75
CA GLU A 86 14.60 -14.53 -7.83
C GLU A 86 15.88 -14.16 -8.57
N ASN A 87 16.30 -15.00 -9.53
CA ASN A 87 17.47 -14.77 -10.37
C ASN A 87 17.28 -13.50 -11.21
N ARG A 88 16.11 -13.39 -11.85
CA ARG A 88 15.79 -12.28 -12.73
C ARG A 88 15.71 -10.96 -11.99
N VAL A 89 15.11 -10.93 -10.80
CA VAL A 89 15.06 -9.73 -9.93
C VAL A 89 16.47 -9.31 -9.53
N TYR A 90 17.30 -10.24 -9.10
CA TYR A 90 18.66 -9.95 -8.68
C TYR A 90 19.50 -9.38 -9.83
N GLU A 91 19.54 -10.06 -10.98
CA GLU A 91 20.32 -9.62 -12.16
C GLU A 91 19.81 -8.27 -12.72
N ALA A 92 18.50 -8.05 -12.72
CA ALA A 92 17.92 -6.77 -13.13
C ALA A 92 18.32 -5.64 -12.17
N SER A 93 18.38 -5.90 -10.89
CA SER A 93 18.77 -4.88 -9.89
C SER A 93 20.19 -4.37 -10.06
N LEU A 94 21.11 -5.20 -10.56
CA LEU A 94 22.48 -4.79 -10.85
C LEU A 94 22.55 -3.75 -11.97
N LYS A 95 21.64 -3.83 -12.94
CA LYS A 95 21.62 -3.02 -14.17
C LYS A 95 20.69 -1.82 -14.08
N ALA A 96 19.64 -1.92 -13.22
CA ALA A 96 18.61 -0.92 -13.16
C ALA A 96 19.12 0.42 -12.63
N GLU A 97 18.75 1.51 -13.30
CA GLU A 97 19.06 2.89 -12.96
C GLU A 97 17.95 3.54 -12.12
N ASN A 98 16.71 3.10 -12.30
CA ASN A 98 15.53 3.61 -11.59
C ASN A 98 14.45 2.53 -11.46
N TYR A 99 13.38 2.85 -10.74
CA TYR A 99 12.29 1.91 -10.46
C TYR A 99 11.59 1.41 -11.73
N SER A 100 11.25 2.30 -12.66
CA SER A 100 10.58 1.92 -13.90
C SER A 100 11.42 0.98 -14.74
N ASN A 101 12.71 1.31 -14.88
CA ASN A 101 13.67 0.47 -15.60
C ASN A 101 13.83 -0.91 -14.92
N LEU A 102 13.86 -0.97 -13.59
CA LEU A 102 13.86 -2.25 -12.85
C LEU A 102 12.64 -3.11 -13.21
N VAL A 103 11.45 -2.52 -13.18
CA VAL A 103 10.20 -3.24 -13.52
C VAL A 103 10.25 -3.78 -14.95
N GLU A 104 10.68 -2.98 -15.92
CA GLU A 104 10.81 -3.35 -17.34
C GLU A 104 11.79 -4.51 -17.55
N LEU A 105 12.96 -4.46 -16.91
CA LEU A 105 13.98 -5.52 -17.01
C LEU A 105 13.49 -6.86 -16.44
N ILE A 106 12.63 -6.83 -15.43
CA ILE A 106 12.08 -8.04 -14.81
C ILE A 106 10.86 -8.54 -15.57
N ALA A 107 10.01 -7.67 -16.10
CA ALA A 107 8.75 -8.03 -16.74
C ALA A 107 8.91 -8.96 -17.94
N THR A 108 7.92 -9.82 -18.14
CA THR A 108 7.86 -10.78 -19.26
C THR A 108 6.40 -11.01 -19.66
N LYS A 109 6.16 -11.79 -20.73
CA LYS A 109 4.80 -12.26 -21.06
C LYS A 109 4.16 -13.05 -19.90
N ARG A 110 4.97 -13.77 -19.09
CA ARG A 110 4.52 -14.55 -17.93
C ARG A 110 4.27 -13.66 -16.70
N TYR A 111 5.06 -12.60 -16.52
CA TYR A 111 5.02 -11.72 -15.35
C TYR A 111 4.73 -10.29 -15.79
N SER A 112 3.48 -9.86 -15.63
CA SER A 112 3.06 -8.48 -15.94
C SER A 112 3.72 -7.45 -15.02
N ASN A 113 3.82 -6.21 -15.48
CA ASN A 113 4.35 -5.10 -14.67
C ASN A 113 3.67 -5.01 -13.31
N LYS A 114 2.34 -5.17 -13.23
CA LYS A 114 1.59 -5.12 -11.97
C LYS A 114 1.97 -6.25 -11.00
N LYS A 115 2.25 -7.44 -11.51
CA LYS A 115 2.77 -8.53 -10.70
C LYS A 115 4.16 -8.20 -10.17
N ILE A 116 5.05 -7.72 -11.03
CA ILE A 116 6.41 -7.34 -10.62
C ILE A 116 6.38 -6.22 -9.56
N GLN A 117 5.57 -5.19 -9.75
CA GLN A 117 5.42 -4.13 -8.76
C GLN A 117 5.03 -4.67 -7.38
N ARG A 118 4.08 -5.62 -7.29
CA ARG A 118 3.74 -6.27 -6.02
C ARG A 118 4.90 -7.06 -5.43
N VAL A 119 5.59 -7.86 -6.24
CA VAL A 119 6.77 -8.62 -5.80
C VAL A 119 7.84 -7.70 -5.22
N LEU A 120 8.12 -6.58 -5.90
CA LEU A 120 9.10 -5.59 -5.42
C LEU A 120 8.68 -4.96 -4.09
N LEU A 121 7.38 -4.69 -3.88
CA LEU A 121 6.88 -4.24 -2.58
C LEU A 121 7.02 -5.33 -1.50
N HIS A 122 6.76 -6.60 -1.81
CA HIS A 122 7.00 -7.70 -0.88
C HIS A 122 8.48 -7.86 -0.52
N ILE A 123 9.39 -7.64 -1.47
CA ILE A 123 10.84 -7.62 -1.22
C ILE A 123 11.18 -6.47 -0.26
N LEU A 124 10.72 -5.26 -0.56
CA LEU A 124 10.98 -4.07 0.25
C LEU A 124 10.50 -4.25 1.69
N THR A 125 9.31 -4.79 1.87
CA THR A 125 8.69 -5.05 3.18
C THR A 125 9.16 -6.36 3.81
N ASN A 126 9.99 -7.13 3.13
CA ASN A 126 10.43 -8.46 3.57
C ASN A 126 9.26 -9.36 3.95
N THR A 127 8.22 -9.38 3.14
CA THR A 127 7.05 -10.25 3.35
C THR A 127 7.36 -11.62 2.78
N THR A 128 7.53 -12.61 3.63
CA THR A 128 7.88 -13.98 3.22
C THR A 128 6.65 -14.82 2.89
N LYS A 129 6.88 -15.98 2.27
CA LYS A 129 5.83 -17.00 2.04
C LYS A 129 5.25 -17.52 3.36
N GLU A 130 6.06 -17.55 4.41
CA GLU A 130 5.68 -17.96 5.75
C GLU A 130 4.80 -16.90 6.43
N ASP A 131 5.26 -15.64 6.45
CA ASP A 131 4.46 -14.51 6.97
C ASP A 131 3.07 -14.46 6.34
N TYR A 132 2.97 -14.71 5.04
CA TYR A 132 1.69 -14.71 4.34
C TYR A 132 0.78 -15.85 4.81
N ARG A 133 1.32 -17.04 5.03
CA ARG A 133 0.54 -18.19 5.52
C ARG A 133 0.03 -17.97 6.94
N GLU A 134 0.86 -17.43 7.81
CA GLU A 134 0.51 -17.15 9.21
C GLU A 134 -0.53 -16.04 9.34
N ASN A 135 -0.43 -15.00 8.52
CA ASN A 135 -1.30 -13.83 8.59
C ASN A 135 -2.53 -13.87 7.66
N PHE A 136 -2.72 -14.95 6.90
CA PHE A 136 -3.84 -15.05 5.95
C PHE A 136 -5.21 -14.98 6.62
N SER A 137 -5.32 -15.33 7.89
CA SER A 137 -6.56 -15.36 8.66
C SER A 137 -6.43 -14.50 9.91
N THR A 138 -6.51 -13.18 9.76
CA THR A 138 -6.55 -12.29 10.93
C THR A 138 -7.97 -11.94 11.31
N ASN A 139 -8.26 -12.00 12.60
CA ASN A 139 -9.51 -11.49 13.19
C ASN A 139 -9.30 -10.13 13.87
N ASN A 140 -8.15 -9.49 13.67
CA ASN A 140 -7.81 -8.22 14.28
C ASN A 140 -7.85 -7.11 13.22
N PHE A 141 -8.60 -6.04 13.49
CA PHE A 141 -8.76 -4.92 12.56
C PHE A 141 -8.51 -3.60 13.28
N ARG A 142 -7.70 -2.75 12.68
CA ARG A 142 -7.52 -1.39 13.14
C ARG A 142 -8.69 -0.53 12.68
N VAL A 143 -9.27 0.24 13.61
CA VAL A 143 -10.29 1.23 13.27
C VAL A 143 -9.59 2.55 12.97
N LEU A 144 -9.74 3.06 11.75
CA LEU A 144 -9.13 4.33 11.33
C LEU A 144 -10.04 5.52 11.60
N ALA A 145 -11.35 5.34 11.38
CA ALA A 145 -12.35 6.37 11.63
C ALA A 145 -13.68 5.77 12.04
N VAL A 146 -14.46 6.49 12.83
CA VAL A 146 -15.83 6.09 13.23
C VAL A 146 -16.71 7.31 13.41
N LYS A 147 -17.96 7.22 12.97
CA LYS A 147 -18.96 8.25 13.30
C LYS A 147 -19.24 8.25 14.80
N LYS A 148 -19.30 9.44 15.42
CA LYS A 148 -19.58 9.61 16.84
C LYS A 148 -20.85 8.88 17.28
N SER A 149 -21.92 8.99 16.49
CA SER A 149 -23.20 8.31 16.73
C SER A 149 -23.10 6.77 16.64
N LYS A 150 -22.04 6.20 16.09
CA LYS A 150 -21.81 4.77 15.88
C LYS A 150 -20.64 4.21 16.69
N ALA A 151 -19.98 5.00 17.52
CA ALA A 151 -18.81 4.57 18.31
C ALA A 151 -19.09 3.37 19.21
N ALA A 152 -20.33 3.21 19.70
CA ALA A 152 -20.74 2.07 20.53
C ALA A 152 -20.62 0.72 19.80
N ILE A 153 -20.73 0.70 18.47
CA ILE A 153 -20.67 -0.55 17.67
C ILE A 153 -19.34 -1.29 17.84
N ILE A 154 -18.25 -0.55 18.08
CA ILE A 154 -16.93 -1.16 18.34
C ILE A 154 -16.97 -2.08 19.55
N ARG A 155 -17.65 -1.65 20.63
CA ARG A 155 -17.78 -2.43 21.86
C ARG A 155 -18.66 -3.66 21.65
N GLU A 156 -19.75 -3.54 20.89
CA GLU A 156 -20.66 -4.64 20.58
C GLU A 156 -19.95 -5.73 19.77
N ILE A 157 -19.26 -5.34 18.70
CA ILE A 157 -18.51 -6.28 17.86
C ILE A 157 -17.42 -6.99 18.67
N ASN A 158 -16.67 -6.25 19.50
CA ASN A 158 -15.63 -6.85 20.34
C ASN A 158 -16.21 -7.82 21.38
N ARG A 159 -17.45 -7.57 21.87
CA ARG A 159 -18.13 -8.46 22.81
C ARG A 159 -18.56 -9.78 22.18
N GLU A 160 -18.90 -9.79 20.88
CA GLU A 160 -19.24 -11.03 20.18
C GLU A 160 -18.03 -11.96 20.00
N GLY A 161 -16.80 -11.46 20.09
CA GLY A 161 -15.57 -12.24 20.11
C GLY A 161 -15.13 -12.87 18.78
N LYS A 162 -15.91 -12.68 17.69
CA LYS A 162 -15.57 -13.21 16.36
C LYS A 162 -14.44 -12.45 15.70
N ILE A 163 -14.41 -11.13 15.89
CA ILE A 163 -13.37 -10.23 15.42
C ILE A 163 -13.01 -9.25 16.52
N SER A 164 -11.83 -8.65 16.45
CA SER A 164 -11.35 -7.66 17.40
C SER A 164 -11.06 -6.34 16.67
N LEU A 165 -11.77 -5.29 17.06
CA LEU A 165 -11.60 -3.94 16.55
C LEU A 165 -10.71 -3.14 17.49
N HIS A 166 -9.63 -2.57 16.97
CA HIS A 166 -8.63 -1.83 17.73
C HIS A 166 -8.63 -0.35 17.32
N PRO A 167 -9.30 0.53 18.07
CA PRO A 167 -9.28 1.98 17.79
C PRO A 167 -7.95 2.65 18.14
N LEU A 168 -7.19 2.06 19.07
CA LEU A 168 -5.88 2.54 19.48
C LEU A 168 -4.89 1.39 19.54
N LEU A 169 -3.69 1.63 19.03
CA LEU A 169 -2.57 0.70 19.17
C LEU A 169 -1.76 1.02 20.42
N ASN A 170 -1.46 0.00 21.18
CA ASN A 170 -0.65 0.06 22.39
C ASN A 170 0.28 -1.16 22.47
N SER A 171 1.14 -1.22 23.48
CA SER A 171 2.10 -2.32 23.65
C SER A 171 1.47 -3.71 23.75
N LYS A 172 0.20 -3.81 24.16
CA LYS A 172 -0.51 -5.10 24.31
C LYS A 172 -1.05 -5.65 23.00
N ASN A 173 -1.39 -4.78 22.04
CA ASN A 173 -2.00 -5.18 20.78
C ASN A 173 -1.12 -4.93 19.54
N SER A 174 -0.02 -4.19 19.68
CA SER A 174 0.89 -3.86 18.55
C SER A 174 1.47 -5.09 17.86
N MET A 175 1.74 -6.17 18.59
CA MET A 175 2.22 -7.43 18.01
C MET A 175 1.26 -8.01 16.95
N LYS A 176 -0.05 -7.77 17.10
CA LYS A 176 -1.07 -8.23 16.13
C LYS A 176 -1.02 -7.46 14.80
N PHE A 177 -0.28 -6.35 14.76
CA PHE A 177 -0.14 -5.44 13.61
C PHE A 177 1.33 -5.22 13.23
N GLU A 178 2.21 -6.16 13.57
CA GLU A 178 3.65 -6.01 13.35
C GLU A 178 4.00 -5.74 11.89
N GLN A 179 3.37 -6.47 10.96
CA GLN A 179 3.59 -6.28 9.53
C GLN A 179 3.08 -4.92 9.05
N ASP A 180 1.91 -4.48 9.52
CA ASP A 180 1.37 -3.17 9.16
C ASP A 180 2.24 -2.04 9.71
N ILE A 181 2.73 -2.17 10.95
CA ILE A 181 3.66 -1.22 11.57
C ILE A 181 4.96 -1.15 10.77
N LYS A 182 5.51 -2.29 10.36
CA LYS A 182 6.72 -2.34 9.53
C LYS A 182 6.52 -1.63 8.19
N VAL A 183 5.40 -1.89 7.51
CA VAL A 183 5.06 -1.22 6.25
C VAL A 183 4.91 0.29 6.44
N ALA A 184 4.22 0.73 7.49
CA ALA A 184 4.07 2.14 7.81
C ALA A 184 5.43 2.83 8.03
N ARG A 185 6.33 2.21 8.80
CA ARG A 185 7.68 2.74 9.04
C ARG A 185 8.54 2.83 7.78
N ILE A 186 8.42 1.87 6.86
CA ILE A 186 9.09 1.96 5.56
C ILE A 186 8.51 3.11 4.75
N TYR A 187 7.20 3.29 4.78
CA TYR A 187 6.54 4.41 4.12
C TYR A 187 6.97 5.76 4.71
N GLU A 188 7.16 5.84 6.02
CA GLU A 188 7.64 7.04 6.74
C GLU A 188 9.06 7.47 6.33
N LEU A 189 9.87 6.60 5.70
CA LEU A 189 11.17 6.99 5.13
C LEU A 189 11.04 8.07 4.05
N LEU A 190 9.86 8.24 3.46
CA LEU A 190 9.57 9.27 2.46
C LEU A 190 9.17 10.61 3.08
N PHE A 191 8.91 10.66 4.39
CA PHE A 191 8.38 11.82 5.08
C PHE A 191 9.20 12.13 6.32
N SER A 192 9.43 13.42 6.57
CA SER A 192 10.06 13.87 7.81
C SER A 192 9.05 13.85 8.95
N ASN A 193 9.33 13.09 10.02
CA ASN A 193 8.66 13.19 11.32
C ASN A 193 7.17 12.79 11.41
N LYS A 194 6.72 11.72 10.78
CA LYS A 194 5.36 11.22 11.02
C LYS A 194 5.36 9.81 11.61
N ASP A 195 4.66 9.61 12.71
CA ASP A 195 4.28 8.30 13.22
C ASP A 195 2.86 7.96 12.72
N ILE A 196 2.75 7.71 11.41
CA ILE A 196 1.48 7.48 10.70
C ILE A 196 0.68 6.34 11.35
N PHE A 197 1.37 5.37 11.96
CA PHE A 197 0.70 4.22 12.53
C PHE A 197 0.13 4.45 13.93
N ARG A 198 0.61 5.47 14.66
CA ARG A 198 0.13 5.80 16.01
C ARG A 198 -0.98 6.83 16.05
N GLU A 199 -1.43 7.30 14.91
CA GLU A 199 -2.56 8.23 14.87
C GLU A 199 -3.79 7.62 15.55
N ASN A 200 -4.46 8.44 16.37
CA ASN A 200 -5.70 8.06 17.02
C ASN A 200 -6.81 7.86 16.00
N VAL A 201 -7.81 7.03 16.35
CA VAL A 201 -9.03 6.91 15.56
C VAL A 201 -9.68 8.28 15.36
N GLN A 202 -10.00 8.61 14.13
CA GLN A 202 -10.72 9.84 13.82
C GLN A 202 -12.20 9.70 14.17
N ILE A 203 -12.72 10.60 15.00
CA ILE A 203 -14.15 10.67 15.31
C ILE A 203 -14.78 11.66 14.36
N ILE A 204 -15.69 11.21 13.52
CA ILE A 204 -16.38 12.01 12.51
C ILE A 204 -17.80 12.29 13.02
N ASP A 205 -18.26 13.52 12.90
CA ASP A 205 -19.62 13.94 13.29
C ASP A 205 -20.72 13.38 12.35
#